data_56191dd6a59d4c470d2db88c123993b0
#
_entry.id   56191dd6a59d4c470d2db88c123993b0
#
_cell.length_a   1.000
_cell.length_b   1.000
_cell.length_c   1.000
_cell.angle_alpha   90.00
_cell.angle_beta   90.00
_cell.angle_gamma   90.00
#
_symmetry.space_group_name_H-M   'P 1'
#
loop_
_entity.id
_entity.type
_entity.pdbx_description
1 polymer ?
#
loop_
_entity_poly.entity_id
_entity_poly.type
_entity_poly.pdbx_seq_one_letter_code
_entity_poly.pdbx_strand_id
1 'polypeptide(L)'
;MSQYLFCNILVYQHNFLNNIVLPGKEISLSIGLEPNVTANDLNLSYKIYGIKNLVREAIVVPKSFSTGISLSKLWNTSSDYLFNNSDVITDHSKMTILFDKKVINIKEDLFIPENYIVKGQPGLTINLLDGASIYSKSAFNFNGSIINPIKITSLDQKGGGLVIIGPKTESIFMNTIFEHLTSPNIGSSGLTASVTIYDTDVTFQECTFNQNESEDFLNLVHSKYELRDSYFTSVQSDAVDSDFSNGIIINSIFTDIGNDAMDFSGSISELFEISIDGVGDKALSTGEMSKI
;
A
#
# COMPACT_ATOMS: atom_id res chain seq x y z
N MET A 1 -2.69 20.44 29.11
CA MET A 1 -2.74 19.65 27.88
C MET A 1 -1.66 18.61 28.00
N SER A 2 -2.02 17.36 28.19
CA SER A 2 -1.05 16.27 28.29
C SER A 2 -0.51 15.98 26.89
N GLN A 3 0.80 16.12 26.71
CA GLN A 3 1.47 15.67 25.48
C GLN A 3 1.68 14.17 25.58
N TYR A 4 1.16 13.41 24.62
CA TYR A 4 1.45 11.99 24.48
C TYR A 4 2.51 11.80 23.40
N LEU A 5 3.60 11.15 23.76
CA LEU A 5 4.58 10.67 22.80
C LEU A 5 4.16 9.26 22.37
N PHE A 6 3.82 9.08 21.10
CA PHE A 6 3.64 7.76 20.53
C PHE A 6 4.99 7.25 20.04
N CYS A 7 5.50 6.22 20.67
CA CYS A 7 6.72 5.55 20.27
C CYS A 7 6.34 4.19 19.70
N ASN A 8 6.48 4.01 18.39
CA ASN A 8 6.38 2.71 17.77
C ASN A 8 7.73 2.03 17.89
N ILE A 9 7.82 0.96 18.66
CA ILE A 9 9.03 0.15 18.78
C ILE A 9 8.82 -1.11 17.99
N LEU A 10 9.53 -1.24 16.87
CA LEU A 10 9.60 -2.47 16.13
C LEU A 10 10.54 -3.42 16.88
N VAL A 11 10.00 -4.47 17.49
CA VAL A 11 10.80 -5.47 18.21
C VAL A 11 11.04 -6.65 17.28
N TYR A 12 12.24 -6.73 16.72
CA TYR A 12 12.68 -7.93 16.02
C TYR A 12 13.11 -8.99 17.02
N GLN A 13 12.50 -10.15 16.96
CA GLN A 13 12.92 -11.31 17.75
C GLN A 13 13.87 -12.18 16.91
N HIS A 14 15.17 -12.05 17.15
CA HIS A 14 16.17 -12.90 16.49
C HIS A 14 16.24 -14.26 17.19
N ASN A 15 16.01 -15.34 16.48
CA ASN A 15 16.27 -16.68 16.97
C ASN A 15 17.64 -17.17 16.47
N PHE A 16 18.65 -17.05 17.33
CA PHE A 16 20.04 -17.37 16.98
C PHE A 16 20.31 -18.85 16.65
N LEU A 17 19.39 -19.75 16.96
CA LEU A 17 19.58 -21.18 16.70
C LEU A 17 19.33 -21.56 15.23
N ASN A 18 18.61 -20.76 14.46
CA ASN A 18 18.25 -21.09 13.09
C ASN A 18 18.37 -19.91 12.11
N ASN A 19 19.03 -18.82 12.47
CA ASN A 19 19.05 -17.56 11.67
C ASN A 19 17.65 -17.05 11.27
N ILE A 20 16.62 -17.34 12.06
CA ILE A 20 15.27 -16.91 11.78
C ILE A 20 15.05 -15.56 12.47
N VAL A 21 14.79 -14.54 11.69
CA VAL A 21 14.27 -13.26 12.18
C VAL A 21 12.75 -13.43 12.30
N LEU A 22 12.23 -13.47 13.51
CA LEU A 22 10.78 -13.46 13.69
C LEU A 22 10.23 -12.06 13.35
N PRO A 23 9.09 -11.97 12.66
CA PRO A 23 8.48 -10.69 12.36
C PRO A 23 8.32 -9.90 13.66
N GLY A 24 8.78 -8.67 13.65
CA GLY A 24 8.69 -7.80 14.79
C GLY A 24 7.23 -7.49 15.08
N LYS A 25 6.82 -7.71 16.31
CA LYS A 25 5.52 -7.19 16.74
C LYS A 25 5.69 -5.71 17.05
N GLU A 26 4.96 -4.87 16.34
CA GLU A 26 4.90 -3.46 16.68
C GLU A 26 4.23 -3.31 18.05
N ILE A 27 4.99 -2.81 19.03
CA ILE A 27 4.46 -2.51 20.35
C ILE A 27 4.28 -1.00 20.40
N SER A 28 3.04 -0.55 20.31
CA SER A 28 2.70 0.85 20.57
C SER A 28 2.72 1.08 22.09
N LEU A 29 3.72 1.80 22.56
CA LEU A 29 3.79 2.26 23.95
C LEU A 29 3.27 3.70 24.00
N SER A 30 2.12 3.90 24.62
CA SER A 30 1.67 5.24 24.99
C SER A 30 2.31 5.60 26.33
N ILE A 31 3.34 6.42 26.30
CA ILE A 31 3.98 6.94 27.49
C ILE A 31 3.45 8.36 27.73
N GLY A 32 2.72 8.57 28.81
CA GLY A 32 2.41 9.91 29.29
C GLY A 32 3.69 10.56 29.80
N LEU A 33 4.13 11.62 29.13
CA LEU A 33 5.29 12.38 29.61
C LEU A 33 4.83 13.52 30.50
N GLU A 34 5.56 13.74 31.57
CA GLU A 34 5.44 14.98 32.36
C GLU A 34 5.76 16.19 31.45
N PRO A 35 5.19 17.37 31.72
CA PRO A 35 5.25 18.53 30.81
C PRO A 35 6.64 19.00 30.39
N ASN A 36 7.69 18.58 31.05
CA ASN A 36 9.07 19.02 30.83
C ASN A 36 10.01 17.92 30.34
N VAL A 37 9.51 16.72 30.04
CA VAL A 37 10.33 15.61 29.55
C VAL A 37 10.37 15.64 28.02
N THR A 38 11.58 15.64 27.46
CA THR A 38 11.83 15.59 26.01
C THR A 38 12.27 14.20 25.59
N ALA A 39 12.26 13.93 24.29
CA ALA A 39 12.75 12.66 23.74
C ALA A 39 14.22 12.37 24.11
N ASN A 40 15.02 13.41 24.35
CA ASN A 40 16.41 13.29 24.78
C ASN A 40 16.58 12.82 26.23
N ASP A 41 15.51 12.91 27.01
CA ASP A 41 15.51 12.47 28.41
C ASP A 41 15.09 10.99 28.56
N LEU A 42 14.76 10.33 27.44
CA LEU A 42 14.34 8.94 27.42
C LEU A 42 15.55 8.01 27.24
N ASN A 43 15.79 7.18 28.25
CA ASN A 43 16.75 6.08 28.17
C ASN A 43 15.99 4.77 27.87
N LEU A 44 16.18 4.23 26.68
CA LEU A 44 15.62 2.94 26.29
C LEU A 44 16.70 1.86 26.43
N SER A 45 16.48 0.88 27.28
CA SER A 45 17.32 -0.30 27.37
C SER A 45 16.56 -1.54 26.88
N TYR A 46 17.24 -2.40 26.15
CA TYR A 46 16.66 -3.64 25.64
C TYR A 46 17.56 -4.85 25.94
N LYS A 47 16.90 -5.99 26.07
CA LYS A 47 17.55 -7.28 26.27
C LYS A 47 17.32 -8.17 25.04
N ILE A 48 18.40 -8.77 24.54
CA ILE A 48 18.27 -9.77 23.49
C ILE A 48 18.02 -11.11 24.19
N TYR A 49 16.88 -11.75 23.88
CA TYR A 49 16.54 -13.07 24.44
C TYR A 49 17.56 -14.12 23.97
N GLY A 50 18.05 -14.92 24.90
CA GLY A 50 19.08 -15.93 24.61
C GLY A 50 20.53 -15.49 24.86
N ILE A 51 20.78 -14.20 25.05
CA ILE A 51 22.10 -13.67 25.44
C ILE A 51 22.09 -13.33 26.92
N LYS A 52 22.85 -14.09 27.73
CA LYS A 52 22.96 -13.80 29.16
C LYS A 52 23.71 -12.48 29.37
N ASN A 53 23.10 -11.59 30.18
CA ASN A 53 23.69 -10.37 30.71
C ASN A 53 24.05 -9.26 29.72
N LEU A 54 23.54 -9.26 28.50
CA LEU A 54 23.73 -8.15 27.60
C LEU A 54 22.52 -7.20 27.67
N VAL A 55 22.65 -6.09 28.35
CA VAL A 55 21.74 -4.95 28.29
C VAL A 55 22.39 -3.93 27.35
N ARG A 56 21.69 -3.52 26.33
CA ARG A 56 22.14 -2.45 25.43
C ARG A 56 21.24 -1.21 25.61
N GLU A 57 21.85 -0.08 25.65
CA GLU A 57 21.14 1.19 25.58
C GLU A 57 20.87 1.53 24.10
N ALA A 58 19.63 1.85 23.79
CA ALA A 58 19.26 2.34 22.47
C ALA A 58 19.34 3.87 22.49
N ILE A 59 19.94 4.42 21.45
CA ILE A 59 19.91 5.86 21.23
C ILE A 59 18.49 6.20 20.73
N VAL A 60 17.74 6.93 21.51
CA VAL A 60 16.46 7.48 21.08
C VAL A 60 16.78 8.70 20.21
N VAL A 61 16.72 8.52 18.90
CA VAL A 61 16.81 9.67 17.99
C VAL A 61 15.38 10.20 17.83
N PRO A 62 15.09 11.41 18.31
CA PRO A 62 13.80 12.01 18.00
C PRO A 62 13.74 12.14 16.48
N LYS A 63 12.86 11.36 15.86
CA LYS A 63 12.52 11.59 14.46
C LYS A 63 11.91 12.98 14.45
N SER A 64 12.65 13.96 13.96
CA SER A 64 12.04 15.24 13.60
C SER A 64 10.99 14.88 12.54
N PHE A 65 9.76 14.72 12.97
CA PHE A 65 8.68 14.78 12.01
C PHE A 65 8.85 16.16 11.39
N SER A 66 9.37 16.20 10.17
CA SER A 66 9.13 17.36 9.32
C SER A 66 7.66 17.69 9.57
N THR A 67 7.31 18.92 9.70
CA THR A 67 5.96 19.42 9.93
C THR A 67 4.99 19.03 8.80
N GLY A 68 5.19 17.86 8.22
CA GLY A 68 4.28 17.19 7.31
C GLY A 68 2.97 16.96 8.04
N ILE A 69 1.92 17.45 7.45
CA ILE A 69 0.55 17.22 7.91
C ILE A 69 0.38 15.71 8.10
N SER A 70 0.00 15.26 9.29
CA SER A 70 -0.20 13.84 9.52
C SER A 70 -1.31 13.32 8.61
N LEU A 71 -1.19 12.08 8.12
CA LEU A 71 -2.23 11.43 7.31
C LEU A 71 -3.62 11.56 7.95
N SER A 72 -3.73 11.42 9.27
CA SER A 72 -4.99 11.59 10.00
C SER A 72 -5.57 12.99 9.88
N LYS A 73 -4.73 14.02 9.83
CA LYS A 73 -5.19 15.41 9.66
C LYS A 73 -5.64 15.66 8.21
N LEU A 74 -4.92 15.10 7.24
CA LEU A 74 -5.31 15.16 5.83
C LEU A 74 -6.67 14.48 5.60
N TRP A 75 -6.90 13.30 6.19
CA TRP A 75 -8.20 12.63 6.07
C TRP A 75 -9.36 13.44 6.65
N ASN A 76 -9.12 14.18 7.73
CA ASN A 76 -10.18 15.00 8.36
C ASN A 76 -10.49 16.29 7.58
N THR A 77 -9.54 16.82 6.79
CA THR A 77 -9.70 18.10 6.08
C THR A 77 -10.11 17.95 4.61
N SER A 78 -9.86 16.81 4.00
CA SER A 78 -9.99 16.65 2.53
C SER A 78 -11.24 15.91 2.07
N SER A 79 -12.07 15.40 2.97
CA SER A 79 -13.37 14.81 2.58
C SER A 79 -14.30 15.82 1.90
N ASP A 80 -14.13 17.10 2.20
CA ASP A 80 -14.93 18.15 1.58
C ASP A 80 -14.70 18.26 0.06
N TYR A 81 -13.48 18.03 -0.43
CA TYR A 81 -13.20 18.02 -1.87
C TYR A 81 -13.96 16.87 -2.57
N LEU A 82 -13.94 15.69 -2.00
CA LEU A 82 -14.66 14.54 -2.55
C LEU A 82 -16.17 14.80 -2.64
N PHE A 83 -16.77 15.30 -1.56
CA PHE A 83 -18.21 15.50 -1.48
C PHE A 83 -18.72 16.69 -2.30
N ASN A 84 -17.87 17.64 -2.60
CA ASN A 84 -18.18 18.80 -3.45
C ASN A 84 -17.81 18.59 -4.93
N ASN A 85 -17.19 17.47 -5.28
CA ASN A 85 -16.81 17.16 -6.65
C ASN A 85 -18.04 16.71 -7.47
N SER A 86 -18.42 17.46 -8.49
CA SER A 86 -19.57 17.14 -9.34
C SER A 86 -19.42 15.86 -10.16
N ASP A 87 -18.22 15.28 -10.21
CA ASP A 87 -17.90 14.09 -10.98
C ASP A 87 -18.04 12.80 -10.12
N VAL A 88 -18.32 13.02 -8.83
CA VAL A 88 -18.46 11.95 -7.83
C VAL A 88 -19.84 12.08 -7.17
N ILE A 89 -20.59 10.98 -7.21
CA ILE A 89 -21.88 10.89 -6.53
C ILE A 89 -21.69 10.14 -5.21
N THR A 90 -22.01 10.80 -4.10
CA THR A 90 -21.98 10.17 -2.77
C THR A 90 -23.40 9.88 -2.29
N ASP A 91 -23.68 8.61 -2.05
CA ASP A 91 -24.93 8.17 -1.41
C ASP A 91 -24.63 7.73 0.03
N HIS A 92 -24.86 8.64 0.98
CA HIS A 92 -24.64 8.38 2.41
C HIS A 92 -25.58 7.33 2.98
N SER A 93 -26.77 7.13 2.38
CA SER A 93 -27.73 6.13 2.86
C SER A 93 -27.32 4.71 2.50
N LYS A 94 -26.63 4.55 1.37
CA LYS A 94 -26.08 3.27 0.89
C LYS A 94 -24.59 3.12 1.16
N MET A 95 -23.97 4.11 1.76
CA MET A 95 -22.52 4.16 1.97
C MET A 95 -21.76 3.84 0.67
N THR A 96 -22.07 4.58 -0.40
CA THR A 96 -21.51 4.35 -1.73
C THR A 96 -20.97 5.64 -2.31
N ILE A 97 -19.79 5.56 -2.90
CA ILE A 97 -19.17 6.62 -3.69
C ILE A 97 -19.08 6.11 -5.13
N LEU A 98 -19.71 6.80 -6.07
CA LEU A 98 -19.71 6.45 -7.49
C LEU A 98 -18.97 7.49 -8.29
N PHE A 99 -17.95 7.06 -9.03
CA PHE A 99 -17.35 7.83 -10.09
C PHE A 99 -18.25 7.74 -11.33
N ASP A 100 -19.05 8.80 -11.59
CA ASP A 100 -20.18 8.74 -12.54
C ASP A 100 -19.82 9.18 -13.96
N LYS A 101 -18.66 9.81 -14.18
CA LYS A 101 -18.22 10.21 -15.51
C LYS A 101 -17.31 9.19 -16.16
N LYS A 102 -17.28 9.19 -17.49
CA LYS A 102 -16.36 8.34 -18.25
C LYS A 102 -14.89 8.72 -18.07
N VAL A 103 -14.59 9.99 -17.87
CA VAL A 103 -13.24 10.48 -17.62
C VAL A 103 -13.30 11.46 -16.45
N ILE A 104 -12.47 11.22 -15.46
CA ILE A 104 -12.32 12.06 -14.26
C ILE A 104 -10.85 12.43 -14.14
N ASN A 105 -10.57 13.74 -14.08
CA ASN A 105 -9.22 14.23 -13.84
C ASN A 105 -9.08 14.65 -12.38
N ILE A 106 -8.13 14.03 -11.69
CA ILE A 106 -7.80 14.31 -10.28
C ILE A 106 -6.44 15.02 -10.29
N LYS A 107 -6.40 16.28 -9.80
CA LYS A 107 -5.20 17.12 -9.78
C LYS A 107 -4.68 17.42 -8.40
N GLU A 108 -5.38 16.99 -7.38
CA GLU A 108 -5.01 17.11 -5.98
C GLU A 108 -5.30 15.78 -5.30
N ASP A 109 -4.57 15.46 -4.24
CA ASP A 109 -4.76 14.23 -3.50
C ASP A 109 -6.23 14.04 -3.08
N LEU A 110 -6.78 12.88 -3.42
CA LEU A 110 -8.15 12.52 -3.10
C LEU A 110 -8.16 11.59 -1.89
N PHE A 111 -8.80 12.03 -0.81
CA PHE A 111 -8.96 11.23 0.40
C PHE A 111 -10.38 10.71 0.54
N ILE A 112 -10.52 9.39 0.49
CA ILE A 112 -11.80 8.70 0.63
C ILE A 112 -11.94 8.22 2.07
N PRO A 113 -12.97 8.70 2.81
CA PRO A 113 -13.18 8.33 4.21
C PRO A 113 -13.60 6.87 4.34
N GLU A 114 -13.62 6.35 5.56
CA GLU A 114 -13.99 4.98 5.86
C GLU A 114 -15.49 4.69 5.67
N ASN A 115 -15.82 3.39 5.58
CA ASN A 115 -17.18 2.84 5.57
C ASN A 115 -17.96 3.01 4.25
N TYR A 116 -17.33 3.41 3.15
CA TYR A 116 -17.98 3.42 1.83
C TYR A 116 -17.53 2.23 0.98
N ILE A 117 -18.26 1.99 -0.10
CA ILE A 117 -17.82 1.20 -1.25
C ILE A 117 -17.65 2.15 -2.43
N VAL A 118 -16.43 2.23 -2.94
CA VAL A 118 -16.12 3.05 -4.12
C VAL A 118 -16.41 2.26 -5.37
N LYS A 119 -17.21 2.82 -6.27
CA LYS A 119 -17.65 2.18 -7.50
C LYS A 119 -17.28 2.98 -8.74
N GLY A 120 -17.00 2.28 -9.83
CA GLY A 120 -16.80 2.83 -11.16
C GLY A 120 -17.62 2.06 -12.18
N GLN A 121 -18.09 2.76 -13.23
CA GLN A 121 -18.78 2.12 -14.36
C GLN A 121 -17.76 1.57 -15.36
N PRO A 122 -18.07 0.50 -16.09
CA PRO A 122 -17.22 0.04 -17.20
C PRO A 122 -16.88 1.16 -18.18
N GLY A 123 -15.60 1.28 -18.53
CA GLY A 123 -15.07 2.34 -19.39
C GLY A 123 -14.74 3.65 -18.66
N LEU A 124 -14.82 3.68 -17.31
CA LEU A 124 -14.30 4.78 -16.52
C LEU A 124 -12.79 4.92 -16.69
N THR A 125 -12.33 6.14 -16.87
CA THR A 125 -10.91 6.50 -16.78
C THR A 125 -10.72 7.53 -15.67
N ILE A 126 -9.95 7.16 -14.66
CA ILE A 126 -9.46 8.09 -13.62
C ILE A 126 -8.05 8.47 -14.01
N ASN A 127 -7.86 9.76 -14.27
CA ASN A 127 -6.59 10.31 -14.68
C ASN A 127 -6.00 11.15 -13.54
N LEU A 128 -4.92 10.64 -12.94
CA LEU A 128 -4.18 11.33 -11.89
C LEU A 128 -3.17 12.26 -12.54
N LEU A 129 -3.21 13.53 -12.21
CA LEU A 129 -2.38 14.57 -12.78
C LEU A 129 -1.65 15.36 -11.71
N ASP A 130 -0.57 16.02 -12.08
CA ASP A 130 0.16 16.96 -11.22
C ASP A 130 0.68 16.34 -9.91
N GLY A 131 0.90 15.02 -9.89
CA GLY A 131 1.35 14.27 -8.71
C GLY A 131 0.23 13.81 -7.77
N ALA A 132 -1.03 13.98 -8.15
CA ALA A 132 -2.18 13.58 -7.34
C ALA A 132 -2.24 12.07 -7.15
N SER A 133 -2.72 11.66 -5.99
CA SER A 133 -2.92 10.26 -5.59
C SER A 133 -4.31 10.07 -4.99
N ILE A 134 -4.76 8.82 -4.98
CA ILE A 134 -5.98 8.42 -4.26
C ILE A 134 -5.59 7.67 -2.99
N TYR A 135 -6.05 8.17 -1.85
CA TYR A 135 -5.91 7.53 -0.55
C TYR A 135 -7.28 7.13 -0.03
N SER A 136 -7.47 5.87 0.29
CA SER A 136 -8.78 5.37 0.67
C SER A 136 -8.74 4.54 1.97
N LYS A 137 -9.67 4.82 2.87
CA LYS A 137 -10.07 3.94 3.96
C LYS A 137 -11.32 3.12 3.64
N SER A 138 -11.76 3.19 2.39
CA SER A 138 -12.92 2.48 1.87
C SER A 138 -12.51 1.48 0.79
N ALA A 139 -13.25 0.38 0.69
CA ALA A 139 -13.01 -0.64 -0.31
C ALA A 139 -13.49 -0.19 -1.70
N PHE A 140 -12.81 -0.69 -2.72
CA PHE A 140 -13.16 -0.49 -4.12
C PHE A 140 -13.93 -1.70 -4.66
N ASN A 141 -14.91 -1.43 -5.49
CA ASN A 141 -15.59 -2.44 -6.28
C ASN A 141 -15.67 -1.95 -7.73
N PHE A 142 -14.58 -2.19 -8.46
CA PHE A 142 -14.42 -1.79 -9.85
C PHE A 142 -14.64 -3.00 -10.75
N ASN A 143 -15.77 -2.99 -11.46
CA ASN A 143 -16.16 -4.05 -12.37
C ASN A 143 -16.13 -3.54 -13.81
N GLY A 144 -14.96 -3.49 -14.39
CA GLY A 144 -14.78 -3.25 -15.82
C GLY A 144 -15.22 -4.46 -16.67
N SER A 145 -14.99 -4.36 -17.96
CA SER A 145 -15.16 -5.49 -18.89
C SER A 145 -14.02 -5.49 -19.90
N ILE A 146 -13.80 -6.60 -20.58
CA ILE A 146 -12.76 -6.74 -21.61
C ILE A 146 -12.88 -5.62 -22.67
N ILE A 147 -14.10 -5.27 -23.08
CA ILE A 147 -14.34 -4.25 -24.11
C ILE A 147 -14.29 -2.84 -23.52
N ASN A 148 -14.67 -2.66 -22.26
CA ASN A 148 -14.69 -1.39 -21.56
C ASN A 148 -14.00 -1.53 -20.18
N PRO A 149 -12.68 -1.66 -20.14
CA PRO A 149 -11.97 -1.74 -18.87
C PRO A 149 -12.09 -0.41 -18.09
N ILE A 150 -11.97 -0.50 -16.78
CA ILE A 150 -11.75 0.67 -15.95
C ILE A 150 -10.26 0.99 -15.97
N LYS A 151 -9.90 2.27 -16.05
CA LYS A 151 -8.50 2.69 -16.04
C LYS A 151 -8.20 3.62 -14.87
N ILE A 152 -7.09 3.39 -14.20
CA ILE A 152 -6.42 4.35 -13.33
C ILE A 152 -5.08 4.64 -14.00
N THR A 153 -4.90 5.87 -14.46
CA THR A 153 -3.77 6.26 -15.31
C THR A 153 -3.25 7.66 -14.96
N SER A 154 -2.12 8.01 -15.52
CA SER A 154 -1.57 9.37 -15.46
C SER A 154 -1.09 9.80 -16.84
N LEU A 155 -1.84 10.69 -17.49
CA LEU A 155 -1.47 11.19 -18.82
C LEU A 155 -0.23 12.08 -18.82
N ASP A 156 0.10 12.72 -17.71
CA ASP A 156 1.32 13.51 -17.55
C ASP A 156 2.47 12.73 -16.91
N GLN A 157 2.24 11.42 -16.61
CA GLN A 157 3.21 10.50 -15.99
C GLN A 157 3.72 10.96 -14.61
N LYS A 158 2.91 11.73 -13.87
CA LYS A 158 3.25 12.23 -12.54
C LYS A 158 2.32 11.73 -11.45
N GLY A 159 1.20 11.12 -11.83
CA GLY A 159 0.19 10.64 -10.88
C GLY A 159 0.76 9.60 -9.92
N GLY A 160 0.56 9.84 -8.62
CA GLY A 160 1.18 9.09 -7.54
C GLY A 160 0.50 7.76 -7.20
N GLY A 161 -0.62 7.39 -7.83
CA GLY A 161 -1.21 6.06 -7.69
C GLY A 161 -2.34 5.94 -6.67
N LEU A 162 -2.58 4.69 -6.22
CA LEU A 162 -3.70 4.29 -5.36
C LEU A 162 -3.19 3.66 -4.06
N VAL A 163 -3.68 4.15 -2.93
CA VAL A 163 -3.40 3.59 -1.60
C VAL A 163 -4.70 3.24 -0.90
N ILE A 164 -4.86 1.98 -0.50
CA ILE A 164 -6.02 1.50 0.25
C ILE A 164 -5.54 1.02 1.61
N ILE A 165 -6.11 1.57 2.70
CA ILE A 165 -5.66 1.32 4.06
C ILE A 165 -6.82 0.90 4.95
N GLY A 166 -6.81 -0.35 5.39
CA GLY A 166 -7.64 -0.87 6.47
C GLY A 166 -9.15 -0.89 6.31
N PRO A 167 -9.78 -0.86 5.10
CA PRO A 167 -11.19 -1.12 5.01
C PRO A 167 -11.49 -2.56 5.46
N LYS A 168 -12.64 -2.73 6.15
CA LYS A 168 -13.06 -4.04 6.63
C LYS A 168 -13.63 -4.95 5.53
N THR A 169 -14.00 -4.34 4.41
CA THR A 169 -14.54 -5.03 3.24
C THR A 169 -13.44 -5.18 2.22
N GLU A 170 -13.37 -6.33 1.60
CA GLU A 170 -12.46 -6.62 0.50
C GLU A 170 -12.64 -5.64 -0.66
N SER A 171 -11.52 -5.25 -1.27
CA SER A 171 -11.51 -4.51 -2.53
C SER A 171 -11.47 -5.46 -3.71
N ILE A 172 -12.28 -5.20 -4.73
CA ILE A 172 -12.37 -6.04 -5.95
C ILE A 172 -12.08 -5.15 -7.16
N PHE A 173 -11.11 -5.56 -7.94
CA PHE A 173 -10.77 -4.97 -9.22
C PHE A 173 -10.90 -6.05 -10.31
N MET A 174 -11.84 -5.85 -11.23
CA MET A 174 -12.06 -6.74 -12.37
C MET A 174 -11.91 -5.95 -13.67
N ASN A 175 -11.15 -6.48 -14.64
CA ASN A 175 -10.86 -5.80 -15.91
C ASN A 175 -10.44 -4.33 -15.68
N THR A 176 -9.46 -4.14 -14.80
CA THR A 176 -8.94 -2.82 -14.44
C THR A 176 -7.50 -2.67 -14.91
N ILE A 177 -7.19 -1.55 -15.52
CA ILE A 177 -5.86 -1.20 -16.02
C ILE A 177 -5.27 -0.12 -15.11
N PHE A 178 -4.10 -0.40 -14.57
CA PHE A 178 -3.25 0.55 -13.86
C PHE A 178 -2.06 0.86 -14.76
N GLU A 179 -1.89 2.11 -15.15
CA GLU A 179 -0.84 2.47 -16.11
C GLU A 179 -0.26 3.87 -15.87
N HIS A 180 1.04 4.05 -16.15
CA HIS A 180 1.74 5.33 -16.07
C HIS A 180 1.69 6.00 -14.68
N LEU A 181 1.69 5.21 -13.64
CA LEU A 181 1.63 5.69 -12.25
C LEU A 181 3.02 5.76 -11.63
N THR A 182 3.17 6.63 -10.64
CA THR A 182 4.35 6.72 -9.78
C THR A 182 3.98 6.32 -8.34
N SER A 183 4.92 6.42 -7.41
CA SER A 183 4.60 6.26 -5.99
C SER A 183 3.95 7.52 -5.42
N PRO A 184 3.00 7.39 -4.49
CA PRO A 184 2.38 8.51 -3.80
C PRO A 184 3.39 9.34 -3.01
N ASN A 185 3.31 10.67 -3.10
CA ASN A 185 4.22 11.58 -2.44
C ASN A 185 3.57 12.28 -1.25
N ILE A 186 3.35 11.57 -0.16
CA ILE A 186 2.94 12.20 1.10
C ILE A 186 4.14 12.31 2.04
N GLY A 187 4.82 13.43 2.00
CA GLY A 187 5.89 13.76 2.93
C GLY A 187 6.98 12.68 2.97
N SER A 188 7.30 12.16 4.15
CA SER A 188 8.29 11.09 4.33
C SER A 188 7.65 9.70 4.49
N SER A 189 6.53 9.44 3.85
CA SER A 189 5.70 8.25 4.12
C SER A 189 6.33 6.92 3.70
N GLY A 190 7.35 6.93 2.87
CA GLY A 190 8.01 5.68 2.46
C GLY A 190 7.10 4.72 1.68
N LEU A 191 6.05 5.23 1.03
CA LEU A 191 5.27 4.43 0.10
C LEU A 191 6.06 4.29 -1.20
N THR A 192 6.38 3.05 -1.55
CA THR A 192 7.27 2.72 -2.68
C THR A 192 6.50 2.35 -3.93
N ALA A 193 5.25 1.90 -3.80
CA ALA A 193 4.47 1.33 -4.88
C ALA A 193 3.47 2.29 -5.53
N SER A 194 3.17 2.05 -6.80
CA SER A 194 2.08 2.71 -7.53
C SER A 194 0.70 2.31 -7.02
N VAL A 195 0.56 1.06 -6.56
CA VAL A 195 -0.67 0.55 -5.93
C VAL A 195 -0.29 -0.11 -4.61
N THR A 196 -0.77 0.45 -3.50
CA THR A 196 -0.52 -0.08 -2.15
C THR A 196 -1.81 -0.56 -1.52
N ILE A 197 -1.81 -1.79 -1.03
CA ILE A 197 -2.89 -2.41 -0.26
C ILE A 197 -2.36 -2.72 1.13
N TYR A 198 -2.91 -2.09 2.15
CA TYR A 198 -2.41 -2.20 3.51
C TYR A 198 -3.52 -2.60 4.48
N ASP A 199 -3.29 -3.70 5.22
CA ASP A 199 -4.17 -4.21 6.29
C ASP A 199 -5.63 -4.43 5.82
N THR A 200 -5.80 -5.01 4.61
CA THR A 200 -7.12 -5.30 4.02
C THR A 200 -7.03 -6.38 2.94
N ASP A 201 -8.13 -7.04 2.66
CA ASP A 201 -8.21 -8.06 1.63
C ASP A 201 -8.43 -7.43 0.24
N VAL A 202 -7.89 -8.05 -0.82
CA VAL A 202 -8.05 -7.58 -2.19
C VAL A 202 -8.08 -8.73 -3.20
N THR A 203 -8.93 -8.59 -4.21
CA THR A 203 -8.95 -9.44 -5.40
C THR A 203 -8.70 -8.61 -6.65
N PHE A 204 -7.72 -9.02 -7.45
CA PHE A 204 -7.46 -8.53 -8.80
C PHE A 204 -7.74 -9.66 -9.79
N GLN A 205 -8.68 -9.43 -10.70
CA GLN A 205 -9.03 -10.39 -11.76
C GLN A 205 -9.02 -9.72 -13.14
N GLU A 206 -8.33 -10.33 -14.10
CA GLU A 206 -8.21 -9.81 -15.47
C GLU A 206 -7.69 -8.35 -15.47
N CYS A 207 -6.75 -8.04 -14.55
CA CYS A 207 -6.15 -6.73 -14.42
C CYS A 207 -4.86 -6.60 -15.22
N THR A 208 -4.53 -5.37 -15.60
CA THR A 208 -3.27 -5.05 -16.28
C THR A 208 -2.53 -3.98 -15.47
N PHE A 209 -1.25 -4.23 -15.21
CA PHE A 209 -0.32 -3.32 -14.55
C PHE A 209 0.78 -2.99 -15.56
N ASN A 210 0.76 -1.79 -16.09
CA ASN A 210 1.60 -1.42 -17.23
C ASN A 210 2.30 -0.07 -17.01
N GLN A 211 3.61 -0.05 -17.17
CA GLN A 211 4.44 1.15 -17.14
C GLN A 211 4.24 1.99 -15.87
N ASN A 212 5.09 1.80 -14.90
CA ASN A 212 5.14 2.63 -13.70
C ASN A 212 6.52 3.29 -13.57
N GLU A 213 6.59 4.30 -12.69
CA GLU A 213 7.82 4.94 -12.24
C GLU A 213 7.92 4.92 -10.72
N SER A 214 7.85 3.72 -10.13
CA SER A 214 7.96 3.47 -8.69
C SER A 214 8.84 2.25 -8.43
N GLU A 215 9.28 2.06 -7.20
CA GLU A 215 10.06 0.90 -6.78
C GLU A 215 9.25 -0.38 -6.98
N ASP A 216 7.99 -0.41 -6.53
CA ASP A 216 7.08 -1.51 -6.75
C ASP A 216 5.89 -1.07 -7.60
N PHE A 217 5.33 -1.97 -8.40
CA PHE A 217 4.04 -1.67 -9.00
C PHE A 217 2.92 -1.91 -8.00
N LEU A 218 2.84 -3.11 -7.44
CA LEU A 218 1.84 -3.54 -6.47
C LEU A 218 2.53 -3.97 -5.17
N ASN A 219 2.28 -3.25 -4.08
CA ASN A 219 2.72 -3.64 -2.75
C ASN A 219 1.53 -4.06 -1.88
N LEU A 220 1.63 -5.26 -1.31
CA LEU A 220 0.61 -5.94 -0.51
C LEU A 220 1.14 -6.12 0.91
N VAL A 221 0.64 -5.36 1.87
CA VAL A 221 1.15 -5.36 3.24
C VAL A 221 0.09 -5.81 4.22
N HIS A 222 0.39 -6.83 5.05
CA HIS A 222 -0.53 -7.40 6.04
C HIS A 222 -1.92 -7.75 5.46
N SER A 223 -1.97 -8.21 4.22
CA SER A 223 -3.19 -8.36 3.45
C SER A 223 -3.41 -9.81 3.01
N LYS A 224 -4.67 -10.17 2.78
CA LYS A 224 -4.99 -11.38 2.04
C LYS A 224 -5.34 -10.99 0.61
N TYR A 225 -4.76 -11.68 -0.37
CA TYR A 225 -4.94 -11.31 -1.76
C TYR A 225 -5.19 -12.48 -2.69
N GLU A 226 -5.88 -12.19 -3.78
CA GLU A 226 -6.05 -13.06 -4.92
C GLU A 226 -5.75 -12.27 -6.19
N LEU A 227 -4.78 -12.75 -6.98
CA LEU A 227 -4.39 -12.19 -8.26
C LEU A 227 -4.58 -13.25 -9.35
N ARG A 228 -5.53 -13.03 -10.27
CA ARG A 228 -5.91 -14.00 -11.31
C ARG A 228 -5.90 -13.38 -12.68
N ASP A 229 -5.49 -14.18 -13.66
CA ASP A 229 -5.62 -13.84 -15.09
C ASP A 229 -5.07 -12.45 -15.40
N SER A 230 -4.00 -12.05 -14.74
CA SER A 230 -3.52 -10.66 -14.73
C SER A 230 -2.15 -10.53 -15.40
N TYR A 231 -1.85 -9.31 -15.87
CA TYR A 231 -0.67 -9.00 -16.65
C TYR A 231 0.14 -7.88 -16.02
N PHE A 232 1.43 -8.12 -15.84
CA PHE A 232 2.43 -7.09 -15.48
C PHE A 232 3.38 -6.93 -16.65
N THR A 233 3.55 -5.70 -17.13
CA THR A 233 4.42 -5.44 -18.27
C THR A 233 5.08 -4.07 -18.19
N SER A 234 6.34 -3.98 -18.64
CA SER A 234 7.13 -2.75 -18.64
C SER A 234 7.17 -2.08 -17.26
N VAL A 235 7.43 -2.87 -16.23
CA VAL A 235 7.53 -2.43 -14.84
C VAL A 235 8.96 -1.94 -14.57
N GLN A 236 9.10 -0.77 -13.94
CA GLN A 236 10.41 -0.15 -13.73
C GLN A 236 11.32 -0.95 -12.80
N SER A 237 10.79 -1.54 -11.73
CA SER A 237 11.54 -2.34 -10.77
C SER A 237 10.75 -3.60 -10.42
N ASP A 238 10.16 -3.73 -9.22
CA ASP A 238 9.44 -4.93 -8.81
C ASP A 238 7.97 -4.89 -9.24
N ALA A 239 7.47 -6.03 -9.75
CA ALA A 239 6.09 -6.05 -10.19
C ALA A 239 5.12 -6.29 -9.02
N VAL A 240 5.41 -7.23 -8.15
CA VAL A 240 4.64 -7.51 -6.92
C VAL A 240 5.58 -7.62 -5.75
N ASP A 241 5.38 -6.80 -4.73
CA ASP A 241 5.98 -6.93 -3.42
C ASP A 241 4.92 -7.34 -2.39
N SER A 242 5.19 -8.38 -1.62
CA SER A 242 4.25 -8.95 -0.66
C SER A 242 4.89 -9.09 0.71
N ASP A 243 4.50 -8.20 1.62
CA ASP A 243 5.00 -8.09 2.97
C ASP A 243 4.02 -8.65 4.00
N PHE A 244 4.42 -9.68 4.74
CA PHE A 244 3.61 -10.28 5.81
C PHE A 244 2.17 -10.59 5.39
N SER A 245 1.99 -10.95 4.13
CA SER A 245 0.70 -11.15 3.48
C SER A 245 0.47 -12.61 3.12
N ASN A 246 -0.77 -12.96 2.81
CA ASN A 246 -1.10 -14.31 2.39
C ASN A 246 -1.96 -14.26 1.13
N GLY A 247 -1.64 -15.06 0.13
CA GLY A 247 -2.43 -14.99 -1.08
C GLY A 247 -2.18 -16.07 -2.10
N ILE A 248 -2.80 -15.88 -3.24
CA ILE A 248 -2.68 -16.77 -4.37
C ILE A 248 -2.54 -15.97 -5.66
N ILE A 249 -1.62 -16.38 -6.52
CA ILE A 249 -1.43 -15.81 -7.84
C ILE A 249 -1.65 -16.94 -8.86
N ILE A 250 -2.60 -16.75 -9.77
CA ILE A 250 -3.00 -17.79 -10.72
C ILE A 250 -3.03 -17.22 -12.14
N ASN A 251 -2.58 -18.02 -13.12
CA ASN A 251 -2.69 -17.74 -14.55
C ASN A 251 -2.28 -16.31 -14.92
N SER A 252 -1.15 -15.85 -14.34
CA SER A 252 -0.70 -14.47 -14.51
C SER A 252 0.64 -14.40 -15.25
N ILE A 253 0.84 -13.31 -15.96
CA ILE A 253 1.97 -13.13 -16.89
C ILE A 253 2.75 -11.88 -16.47
N PHE A 254 4.06 -12.03 -16.37
CA PHE A 254 5.02 -10.99 -16.03
C PHE A 254 6.04 -10.85 -17.16
N THR A 255 6.10 -9.69 -17.80
CA THR A 255 6.99 -9.44 -18.93
C THR A 255 7.66 -8.09 -18.81
N ASP A 256 8.94 -8.01 -19.13
CA ASP A 256 9.70 -6.76 -19.12
C ASP A 256 9.67 -6.09 -17.74
N ILE A 257 10.16 -6.80 -16.73
CA ILE A 257 10.21 -6.36 -15.34
C ILE A 257 11.64 -5.93 -15.02
N GLY A 258 11.80 -4.73 -14.48
CA GLY A 258 13.11 -4.11 -14.30
C GLY A 258 13.97 -4.73 -13.18
N ASN A 259 13.36 -5.35 -12.17
CA ASN A 259 14.06 -6.04 -11.06
C ASN A 259 13.41 -7.40 -10.81
N ASP A 260 12.66 -7.60 -9.73
CA ASP A 260 12.04 -8.88 -9.39
C ASP A 260 10.58 -8.97 -9.91
N ALA A 261 10.18 -10.10 -10.49
CA ALA A 261 8.78 -10.26 -10.88
C ALA A 261 7.87 -10.35 -9.65
N MET A 262 8.33 -11.07 -8.63
CA MET A 262 7.63 -11.17 -7.34
C MET A 262 8.64 -11.24 -6.21
N ASP A 263 8.49 -10.37 -5.21
CA ASP A 263 9.24 -10.39 -3.95
C ASP A 263 8.31 -10.70 -2.78
N PHE A 264 8.71 -11.64 -1.93
CA PHE A 264 7.93 -12.08 -0.78
C PHE A 264 8.76 -11.97 0.50
N SER A 265 8.29 -11.15 1.43
CA SER A 265 8.89 -10.99 2.75
C SER A 265 7.90 -11.35 3.84
N GLY A 266 8.19 -12.43 4.59
CA GLY A 266 7.32 -12.95 5.66
C GLY A 266 5.94 -13.43 5.19
N SER A 267 5.78 -13.73 3.92
CA SER A 267 4.51 -14.02 3.27
C SER A 267 4.29 -15.51 2.99
N ILE A 268 3.03 -15.91 2.89
CA ILE A 268 2.64 -17.28 2.47
C ILE A 268 1.81 -17.14 1.20
N SER A 269 2.31 -17.66 0.08
CA SER A 269 1.67 -17.51 -1.22
C SER A 269 1.66 -18.79 -2.01
N GLU A 270 0.59 -19.02 -2.74
CA GLU A 270 0.47 -20.14 -3.67
C GLU A 270 0.52 -19.60 -5.10
N LEU A 271 1.36 -20.18 -5.94
CA LEU A 271 1.57 -19.76 -7.33
C LEU A 271 1.17 -20.88 -8.28
N PHE A 272 0.27 -20.60 -9.21
CA PHE A 272 -0.18 -21.55 -10.22
C PHE A 272 -0.18 -20.93 -11.62
N GLU A 273 0.36 -21.67 -12.60
CA GLU A 273 0.32 -21.27 -14.01
C GLU A 273 0.89 -19.87 -14.26
N ILE A 274 2.06 -19.60 -13.69
CA ILE A 274 2.74 -18.30 -13.81
C ILE A 274 3.69 -18.34 -15.01
N SER A 275 3.61 -17.34 -15.87
CA SER A 275 4.55 -17.12 -16.96
C SER A 275 5.39 -15.87 -16.71
N ILE A 276 6.70 -16.01 -16.74
CA ILE A 276 7.64 -14.91 -16.50
C ILE A 276 8.65 -14.85 -17.64
N ASP A 277 8.79 -13.69 -18.27
CA ASP A 277 9.76 -13.45 -19.34
C ASP A 277 10.36 -12.05 -19.24
N GLY A 278 11.69 -11.95 -19.22
CA GLY A 278 12.40 -10.69 -19.17
C GLY A 278 12.33 -9.99 -17.81
N VAL A 279 12.99 -10.55 -16.82
CA VAL A 279 13.20 -9.91 -15.51
C VAL A 279 14.64 -9.43 -15.33
N GLY A 280 14.82 -8.33 -14.63
CA GLY A 280 16.14 -7.72 -14.41
C GLY A 280 16.98 -8.46 -13.38
N ASP A 281 16.37 -8.99 -12.31
CA ASP A 281 17.08 -9.77 -11.28
C ASP A 281 16.45 -11.16 -11.09
N LYS A 282 15.35 -11.30 -10.37
CA LYS A 282 14.77 -12.62 -10.05
C LYS A 282 13.32 -12.76 -10.55
N ALA A 283 13.00 -13.95 -11.04
CA ALA A 283 11.61 -14.31 -11.28
C ALA A 283 10.81 -14.41 -9.97
N LEU A 284 11.49 -14.89 -8.91
CA LEU A 284 10.92 -15.06 -7.59
C LEU A 284 11.98 -14.79 -6.54
N SER A 285 11.77 -13.78 -5.73
CA SER A 285 12.54 -13.44 -4.53
C SER A 285 11.75 -13.89 -3.30
N THR A 286 12.38 -14.60 -2.39
CA THR A 286 11.75 -15.08 -1.16
C THR A 286 12.61 -14.71 0.03
N GLY A 287 12.15 -13.73 0.78
CA GLY A 287 12.76 -13.29 2.01
C GLY A 287 12.45 -14.20 3.21
N GLU A 288 12.84 -13.74 4.40
CA GLU A 288 12.73 -14.50 5.63
C GLU A 288 11.29 -14.90 5.94
N MET A 289 11.11 -16.16 6.34
CA MET A 289 9.83 -16.74 6.76
C MET A 289 8.76 -16.85 5.66
N SER A 290 9.10 -16.57 4.43
CA SER A 290 8.17 -16.76 3.31
C SER A 290 8.01 -18.23 2.97
N LYS A 291 6.82 -18.60 2.46
CA LYS A 291 6.49 -19.93 1.94
C LYS A 291 5.77 -19.75 0.61
N ILE A 292 6.27 -20.41 -0.42
CA ILE A 292 5.70 -20.37 -1.76
C ILE A 292 5.39 -21.80 -2.20
#